data_1c133f722bdb117bad54910507abfd44
#
_entry.id   1c133f722bdb117bad54910507abfd44
#
_cell.length_a   1.000
_cell.length_b   1.000
_cell.length_c   1.000
_cell.angle_alpha   90.00
_cell.angle_beta   90.00
_cell.angle_gamma   90.00
#
_symmetry.space_group_name_H-M   'P 1'
#
loop_
_entity.id
_entity.type
_entity.pdbx_description
1 polymer ?
#
loop_
_entity_poly.entity_id
_entity_poly.type
_entity_poly.pdbx_seq_one_letter_code
_entity_poly.pdbx_strand_id
1 'polypeptide(L)'
;MFWLPIAITPPDYPTAFFFEAGNWVAYLGLVLVTLALAVTAWLIQRSKFAVLFFFIIAPIALTIFWWPWSTQGTTTAGWFPIVKQYSALLGSLSLVALQYFPRLRHKYWYLLLPPILLAVNIAEAVVRDFQCYWVEGIDPNQGGMVTWGGSWNIMNGIAGILNLLAISGWVGIFVAKGKSKAIIWGDLTIWWIIAYDLWNFAFVYNCISDHAWYSGLALLASCTIPVLFKFARGSWIQYRAYTLTLWTAFVLTFPTFTNGTVFAHRSSHNETALFLVSLLSLLFNLGVFGYHIYRIIKFRRNPFTQEVYSDTRQYAQLVAQFASEEDKNLTAARLGHSPKELGYEPRSI
;
A
#
# COMPACT_ATOMS: atom_id res chain seq x y z
N MET A 1 -16.91 23.69 -19.96
CA MET A 1 -15.84 24.67 -19.86
C MET A 1 -14.57 23.98 -20.33
N PHE A 2 -14.16 24.21 -21.59
CA PHE A 2 -13.00 23.59 -22.20
C PHE A 2 -11.74 24.20 -21.57
N TRP A 3 -10.97 23.38 -20.86
CA TRP A 3 -9.64 23.77 -20.41
C TRP A 3 -8.69 23.71 -21.59
N LEU A 4 -8.25 24.84 -22.07
CA LEU A 4 -7.08 24.91 -22.95
C LEU A 4 -5.87 24.50 -22.10
N PRO A 5 -5.04 23.56 -22.55
CA PRO A 5 -3.79 23.25 -21.86
C PRO A 5 -2.93 24.51 -21.93
N ILE A 6 -2.64 25.10 -20.77
CA ILE A 6 -1.57 26.09 -20.69
C ILE A 6 -0.30 25.24 -20.85
N ALA A 7 0.26 25.27 -22.05
CA ALA A 7 1.57 24.67 -22.32
C ALA A 7 2.61 25.43 -21.50
N ILE A 8 2.87 24.98 -20.30
CA ILE A 8 4.05 25.36 -19.57
C ILE A 8 5.16 24.50 -20.14
N THR A 9 5.98 25.08 -20.99
CA THR A 9 7.31 24.54 -21.27
C THR A 9 8.07 24.63 -19.95
N PRO A 10 8.34 23.51 -19.28
CA PRO A 10 9.01 23.54 -17.98
C PRO A 10 10.51 23.71 -18.23
N PRO A 11 11.09 24.90 -18.05
CA PRO A 11 12.54 25.06 -18.20
C PRO A 11 13.31 24.34 -17.08
N ASP A 12 12.64 23.93 -15.99
CA ASP A 12 13.28 23.48 -14.76
C ASP A 12 12.91 22.05 -14.32
N TYR A 13 12.25 21.24 -15.17
CA TYR A 13 11.88 19.89 -14.79
C TYR A 13 12.97 18.88 -15.18
N PRO A 14 13.36 17.93 -14.29
CA PRO A 14 14.44 16.99 -14.58
C PRO A 14 14.12 16.12 -15.80
N THR A 15 15.01 16.14 -16.79
CA THR A 15 14.94 15.26 -17.98
C THR A 15 15.85 14.03 -17.86
N ALA A 16 16.56 13.91 -16.73
CA ALA A 16 17.40 12.75 -16.44
C ALA A 16 16.59 11.45 -16.49
N PHE A 17 17.25 10.33 -16.80
CA PHE A 17 16.61 9.03 -16.75
C PHE A 17 16.28 8.69 -15.29
N PHE A 18 15.04 8.49 -14.93
CA PHE A 18 14.48 8.09 -13.64
C PHE A 18 14.27 9.24 -12.63
N PHE A 19 15.31 9.79 -12.05
CA PHE A 19 15.24 10.85 -11.04
C PHE A 19 16.22 11.96 -11.36
N GLU A 20 15.98 13.15 -10.82
CA GLU A 20 16.94 14.25 -10.92
C GLU A 20 18.30 13.87 -10.30
N ALA A 21 19.37 14.59 -10.66
CA ALA A 21 20.69 14.34 -10.09
C ALA A 21 20.64 14.51 -8.56
N GLY A 22 20.96 13.42 -7.85
CA GLY A 22 20.70 13.31 -6.42
C GLY A 22 21.67 14.08 -5.55
N ASN A 23 21.11 14.74 -4.54
CA ASN A 23 21.87 15.21 -3.38
C ASN A 23 21.99 14.03 -2.38
N TRP A 24 23.17 13.81 -1.80
CA TRP A 24 23.40 12.76 -0.80
C TRP A 24 22.44 12.87 0.40
N VAL A 25 21.98 14.08 0.75
CA VAL A 25 20.99 14.34 1.81
C VAL A 25 19.63 13.68 1.49
N ALA A 26 19.23 13.68 0.20
CA ALA A 26 17.99 13.02 -0.21
C ALA A 26 18.08 11.49 -0.04
N TYR A 27 19.25 10.88 -0.32
CA TYR A 27 19.48 9.44 -0.05
C TYR A 27 19.46 9.11 1.44
N LEU A 28 20.08 9.95 2.26
CA LEU A 28 19.97 9.83 3.73
C LEU A 28 18.50 9.97 4.18
N GLY A 29 17.78 10.94 3.61
CA GLY A 29 16.35 11.13 3.86
C GLY A 29 15.52 9.89 3.53
N LEU A 30 15.80 9.22 2.41
CA LEU A 30 15.15 7.96 2.02
C LEU A 30 15.29 6.89 3.11
N VAL A 31 16.51 6.69 3.60
CA VAL A 31 16.80 5.70 4.66
C VAL A 31 16.11 6.08 5.96
N LEU A 32 16.23 7.35 6.39
CA LEU A 32 15.64 7.84 7.63
C LEU A 32 14.12 7.75 7.63
N VAL A 33 13.46 8.15 6.54
CA VAL A 33 12.00 8.06 6.40
C VAL A 33 11.55 6.61 6.39
N THR A 34 12.25 5.73 5.66
CA THR A 34 11.96 4.29 5.64
C THR A 34 12.00 3.71 7.06
N LEU A 35 13.07 3.97 7.80
CA LEU A 35 13.25 3.47 9.16
C LEU A 35 12.24 4.08 10.13
N ALA A 36 12.01 5.39 10.05
CA ALA A 36 11.06 6.09 10.93
C ALA A 36 9.65 5.53 10.76
N LEU A 37 9.19 5.33 9.51
CA LEU A 37 7.88 4.75 9.23
C LEU A 37 7.78 3.31 9.73
N ALA A 38 8.77 2.46 9.42
CA ALA A 38 8.77 1.06 9.83
C ALA A 38 8.79 0.89 11.36
N VAL A 39 9.64 1.66 12.06
CA VAL A 39 9.73 1.63 13.53
C VAL A 39 8.46 2.17 14.17
N THR A 40 7.90 3.27 13.65
CA THR A 40 6.65 3.84 14.19
C THR A 40 5.49 2.87 13.99
N ALA A 41 5.37 2.24 12.81
CA ALA A 41 4.36 1.20 12.58
C ALA A 41 4.52 0.01 13.53
N TRP A 42 5.75 -0.41 13.80
CA TRP A 42 6.06 -1.45 14.77
C TRP A 42 5.68 -1.06 16.21
N LEU A 43 5.88 0.20 16.61
CA LEU A 43 5.46 0.73 17.90
C LEU A 43 3.94 0.78 18.03
N ILE A 44 3.25 1.29 17.00
CA ILE A 44 1.78 1.35 16.96
C ILE A 44 1.16 -0.04 17.10
N GLN A 45 1.72 -1.03 16.42
CA GLN A 45 1.27 -2.42 16.51
C GLN A 45 1.25 -2.94 17.97
N ARG A 46 2.13 -2.43 18.83
CA ARG A 46 2.36 -2.94 20.21
C ARG A 46 1.82 -2.04 21.31
N SER A 47 1.53 -0.78 21.02
CA SER A 47 1.16 0.21 22.02
C SER A 47 -0.22 0.83 21.74
N LYS A 48 -1.14 0.67 22.72
CA LYS A 48 -2.46 1.34 22.68
C LYS A 48 -2.33 2.86 22.71
N PHE A 49 -1.33 3.39 23.42
CA PHE A 49 -1.09 4.83 23.47
C PHE A 49 -0.62 5.37 22.12
N ALA A 50 0.23 4.62 21.40
CA ALA A 50 0.65 4.99 20.06
C ALA A 50 -0.54 4.95 19.08
N VAL A 51 -1.41 3.93 19.16
CA VAL A 51 -2.65 3.89 18.38
C VAL A 51 -3.51 5.12 18.64
N LEU A 52 -3.78 5.42 19.93
CA LEU A 52 -4.60 6.58 20.32
C LEU A 52 -4.02 7.88 19.78
N PHE A 53 -2.69 8.07 19.93
CA PHE A 53 -2.02 9.28 19.49
C PHE A 53 -2.02 9.40 17.96
N PHE A 54 -1.48 8.41 17.24
CA PHE A 54 -1.26 8.52 15.78
C PHE A 54 -2.52 8.35 14.93
N PHE A 55 -3.53 7.61 15.42
CA PHE A 55 -4.72 7.29 14.61
C PHE A 55 -6.00 7.97 15.11
N ILE A 56 -5.99 8.62 16.27
CA ILE A 56 -7.16 9.33 16.79
C ILE A 56 -6.81 10.80 17.06
N ILE A 57 -5.93 11.07 18.04
CA ILE A 57 -5.69 12.44 18.52
C ILE A 57 -5.01 13.28 17.43
N ALA A 58 -3.89 12.83 16.88
CA ALA A 58 -3.14 13.59 15.90
C ALA A 58 -3.94 13.86 14.61
N PRO A 59 -4.62 12.88 13.96
CA PRO A 59 -5.43 13.17 12.78
C PRO A 59 -6.57 14.17 13.05
N ILE A 60 -7.27 14.07 14.18
CA ILE A 60 -8.33 15.02 14.54
C ILE A 60 -7.75 16.42 14.73
N ALA A 61 -6.70 16.55 15.53
CA ALA A 61 -6.07 17.85 15.81
C ALA A 61 -5.49 18.49 14.53
N LEU A 62 -4.79 17.71 13.70
CA LEU A 62 -4.21 18.19 12.46
C LEU A 62 -5.27 18.59 11.43
N THR A 63 -6.38 17.84 11.33
CA THR A 63 -7.52 18.17 10.47
C THR A 63 -8.16 19.49 10.83
N ILE A 64 -8.32 19.78 12.13
CA ILE A 64 -9.01 20.98 12.59
C ILE A 64 -8.09 22.20 12.58
N PHE A 65 -6.84 22.02 13.05
CA PHE A 65 -5.98 23.17 13.38
C PHE A 65 -4.81 23.40 12.43
N TRP A 66 -4.43 22.42 11.59
CA TRP A 66 -3.18 22.51 10.81
C TRP A 66 -3.35 22.32 9.31
N TRP A 67 -3.89 21.21 8.84
CA TRP A 67 -3.97 20.89 7.41
C TRP A 67 -4.75 21.89 6.57
N PRO A 68 -5.81 22.57 7.05
CA PRO A 68 -6.47 23.62 6.27
C PRO A 68 -5.56 24.79 5.89
N TRP A 69 -4.46 24.98 6.64
CA TRP A 69 -3.51 26.06 6.42
C TRP A 69 -2.22 25.56 5.75
N SER A 70 -1.66 24.42 6.19
CA SER A 70 -0.37 23.91 5.73
C SER A 70 -0.38 23.51 4.27
N THR A 71 -1.52 23.05 3.73
CA THR A 71 -1.62 22.55 2.36
C THR A 71 -1.89 23.63 1.32
N GLN A 72 -2.30 24.83 1.73
CA GLN A 72 -2.63 25.92 0.81
C GLN A 72 -1.44 26.33 -0.05
N GLY A 73 -1.66 26.42 -1.37
CA GLY A 73 -0.62 26.82 -2.33
C GLY A 73 0.51 25.81 -2.51
N THR A 74 0.32 24.56 -2.09
CA THR A 74 1.31 23.48 -2.20
C THR A 74 0.83 22.35 -3.11
N THR A 75 1.74 21.48 -3.54
CA THR A 75 1.41 20.29 -4.36
C THR A 75 0.56 19.25 -3.62
N THR A 76 0.37 19.40 -2.31
CA THR A 76 -0.57 18.60 -1.51
C THR A 76 -1.95 19.23 -1.40
N ALA A 77 -2.16 20.43 -1.93
CA ALA A 77 -3.47 21.04 -2.04
C ALA A 77 -4.31 20.29 -3.09
N GLY A 78 -5.47 19.82 -2.71
CA GLY A 78 -6.35 19.08 -3.61
C GLY A 78 -7.12 17.98 -2.88
N TRP A 79 -8.02 17.35 -3.59
CA TRP A 79 -8.87 16.31 -3.01
C TRP A 79 -8.12 14.99 -2.74
N PHE A 80 -7.19 14.62 -3.65
CA PHE A 80 -6.55 13.30 -3.63
C PHE A 80 -5.72 13.02 -2.36
N PRO A 81 -4.82 13.91 -1.88
CA PRO A 81 -4.09 13.69 -0.65
C PRO A 81 -5.00 13.55 0.59
N ILE A 82 -6.08 14.32 0.64
CA ILE A 82 -7.05 14.28 1.74
C ILE A 82 -7.82 12.94 1.73
N VAL A 83 -8.35 12.53 0.57
CA VAL A 83 -9.04 11.23 0.43
C VAL A 83 -8.09 10.10 0.78
N LYS A 84 -6.84 10.15 0.29
CA LYS A 84 -5.83 9.14 0.58
C LYS A 84 -5.50 9.03 2.08
N GLN A 85 -5.45 10.16 2.79
CA GLN A 85 -5.23 10.18 4.24
C GLN A 85 -6.37 9.46 4.99
N TYR A 86 -7.63 9.78 4.66
CA TYR A 86 -8.75 9.20 5.41
C TYR A 86 -9.05 7.76 5.03
N SER A 87 -8.87 7.36 3.77
CA SER A 87 -8.99 5.96 3.35
C SER A 87 -7.92 5.08 4.01
N ALA A 88 -6.67 5.56 4.09
CA ALA A 88 -5.60 4.88 4.80
C ALA A 88 -5.86 4.79 6.32
N LEU A 89 -6.34 5.88 6.93
CA LEU A 89 -6.69 5.92 8.35
C LEU A 89 -7.83 4.94 8.67
N LEU A 90 -8.89 4.89 7.85
CA LEU A 90 -9.97 3.91 8.01
C LEU A 90 -9.46 2.47 7.88
N GLY A 91 -8.56 2.22 6.92
CA GLY A 91 -7.86 0.94 6.80
C GLY A 91 -7.10 0.58 8.08
N SER A 92 -6.31 1.51 8.61
CA SER A 92 -5.57 1.33 9.86
C SER A 92 -6.47 1.07 11.05
N LEU A 93 -7.54 1.84 11.20
CA LEU A 93 -8.53 1.67 12.29
C LEU A 93 -9.28 0.34 12.19
N SER A 94 -9.58 -0.14 10.98
CA SER A 94 -10.21 -1.46 10.80
C SER A 94 -9.33 -2.59 11.31
N LEU A 95 -8.01 -2.52 11.07
CA LEU A 95 -7.03 -3.49 11.57
C LEU A 95 -6.83 -3.36 13.09
N VAL A 96 -6.77 -2.13 13.62
CA VAL A 96 -6.72 -1.88 15.06
C VAL A 96 -7.93 -2.48 15.77
N ALA A 97 -9.12 -2.36 15.20
CA ALA A 97 -10.30 -2.93 15.79
C ALA A 97 -10.24 -4.47 15.87
N LEU A 98 -9.70 -5.15 14.86
CA LEU A 98 -9.43 -6.60 14.94
C LEU A 98 -8.45 -6.95 16.07
N GLN A 99 -7.42 -6.10 16.31
CA GLN A 99 -6.46 -6.35 17.37
C GLN A 99 -7.08 -6.28 18.77
N TYR A 100 -7.94 -5.28 19.01
CA TYR A 100 -8.39 -4.94 20.35
C TYR A 100 -9.81 -5.39 20.68
N PHE A 101 -10.63 -5.75 19.68
CA PHE A 101 -12.00 -6.24 19.88
C PHE A 101 -12.14 -7.70 19.38
N PRO A 102 -11.86 -8.70 20.24
CA PRO A 102 -11.92 -10.12 19.84
C PRO A 102 -13.24 -10.54 19.20
N ARG A 103 -14.34 -9.93 19.64
CA ARG A 103 -15.68 -10.22 19.09
C ARG A 103 -15.81 -9.97 17.59
N LEU A 104 -14.96 -9.09 17.02
CA LEU A 104 -14.97 -8.76 15.58
C LEU A 104 -14.24 -9.82 14.73
N ARG A 105 -13.31 -10.57 15.32
CA ARG A 105 -12.46 -11.54 14.61
C ARG A 105 -13.25 -12.69 13.96
N HIS A 106 -14.44 -12.98 14.48
CA HIS A 106 -15.30 -14.05 13.99
C HIS A 106 -16.56 -13.52 13.27
N LYS A 107 -16.64 -12.20 13.05
CA LYS A 107 -17.75 -11.60 12.30
C LYS A 107 -17.38 -11.52 10.82
N TYR A 108 -18.03 -12.34 10.00
CA TYR A 108 -17.80 -12.42 8.55
C TYR A 108 -17.82 -11.03 7.90
N TRP A 109 -18.84 -10.23 8.17
CA TRP A 109 -18.96 -8.89 7.61
C TRP A 109 -17.80 -7.95 7.99
N TYR A 110 -17.21 -8.15 9.18
CA TYR A 110 -16.08 -7.33 9.62
C TYR A 110 -14.76 -7.79 8.99
N LEU A 111 -14.55 -9.08 8.82
CA LEU A 111 -13.37 -9.63 8.15
C LEU A 111 -13.25 -9.17 6.70
N LEU A 112 -14.37 -8.85 6.03
CA LEU A 112 -14.38 -8.28 4.69
C LEU A 112 -13.92 -6.81 4.65
N LEU A 113 -13.98 -6.07 5.76
CA LEU A 113 -13.72 -4.64 5.78
C LEU A 113 -12.27 -4.28 5.40
N PRO A 114 -11.20 -4.88 5.99
CA PRO A 114 -9.83 -4.59 5.58
C PRO A 114 -9.53 -4.87 4.09
N PRO A 115 -9.95 -6.00 3.51
CA PRO A 115 -9.82 -6.24 2.07
C PRO A 115 -10.56 -5.23 1.20
N ILE A 116 -11.79 -4.85 1.57
CA ILE A 116 -12.55 -3.84 0.86
C ILE A 116 -11.81 -2.49 0.89
N LEU A 117 -11.32 -2.08 2.05
CA LEU A 117 -10.57 -0.83 2.18
C LEU A 117 -9.24 -0.84 1.40
N LEU A 118 -8.55 -2.00 1.34
CA LEU A 118 -7.40 -2.17 0.45
C LEU A 118 -7.80 -2.04 -1.02
N ALA A 119 -8.89 -2.70 -1.43
CA ALA A 119 -9.39 -2.65 -2.80
C ALA A 119 -9.80 -1.22 -3.20
N VAL A 120 -10.49 -0.49 -2.31
CA VAL A 120 -10.84 0.93 -2.53
C VAL A 120 -9.58 1.79 -2.67
N ASN A 121 -8.57 1.57 -1.81
CA ASN A 121 -7.32 2.31 -1.87
C ASN A 121 -6.53 2.07 -3.17
N ILE A 122 -6.59 0.85 -3.72
CA ILE A 122 -6.05 0.54 -5.05
C ILE A 122 -6.89 1.23 -6.14
N ALA A 123 -8.22 1.12 -6.07
CA ALA A 123 -9.12 1.70 -7.07
C ALA A 123 -8.99 3.22 -7.18
N GLU A 124 -8.82 3.94 -6.06
CA GLU A 124 -8.54 5.40 -6.06
C GLU A 124 -7.31 5.74 -6.92
N ALA A 125 -6.23 4.97 -6.78
CA ALA A 125 -5.01 5.18 -7.53
C ALA A 125 -5.16 4.77 -9.01
N VAL A 126 -5.91 3.69 -9.29
CA VAL A 126 -6.24 3.27 -10.67
C VAL A 126 -7.03 4.35 -11.41
N VAL A 127 -8.06 4.92 -10.75
CA VAL A 127 -8.83 6.04 -11.33
C VAL A 127 -7.90 7.22 -11.61
N ARG A 128 -6.97 7.49 -10.70
CA ARG A 128 -6.01 8.57 -10.87
C ARG A 128 -5.01 8.31 -12.00
N ASP A 129 -4.54 7.07 -12.20
CA ASP A 129 -3.74 6.69 -13.38
C ASP A 129 -4.48 7.06 -14.67
N PHE A 130 -5.73 6.63 -14.83
CA PHE A 130 -6.52 6.96 -16.03
C PHE A 130 -6.78 8.45 -16.20
N GLN A 131 -6.97 9.21 -15.11
CA GLN A 131 -7.08 10.67 -15.18
C GLN A 131 -5.79 11.33 -15.66
N CYS A 132 -4.63 10.85 -15.16
CA CYS A 132 -3.32 11.38 -15.52
C CYS A 132 -2.99 11.21 -17.01
N TYR A 133 -3.57 10.22 -17.70
CA TYR A 133 -3.37 10.03 -19.15
C TYR A 133 -3.58 11.31 -19.97
N TRP A 134 -4.52 12.15 -19.56
CA TRP A 134 -4.90 13.37 -20.26
C TRP A 134 -4.19 14.65 -19.74
N VAL A 135 -3.28 14.51 -18.79
CA VAL A 135 -2.59 15.66 -18.18
C VAL A 135 -1.25 15.89 -18.87
N GLU A 136 -1.06 17.08 -19.40
CA GLU A 136 0.23 17.57 -19.90
C GLU A 136 0.57 18.88 -19.18
N GLY A 137 1.56 18.86 -18.29
CA GLY A 137 1.98 20.02 -17.51
C GLY A 137 1.32 20.09 -16.14
N ILE A 138 0.78 21.25 -15.76
CA ILE A 138 0.20 21.44 -14.42
C ILE A 138 -1.06 20.60 -14.23
N ASP A 139 -1.02 19.72 -13.21
CA ASP A 139 -2.17 18.93 -12.82
C ASP A 139 -3.12 19.75 -11.93
N PRO A 140 -4.35 20.03 -12.41
CA PRO A 140 -5.31 20.84 -11.65
C PRO A 140 -5.84 20.15 -10.40
N ASN A 141 -5.66 18.82 -10.29
CA ASN A 141 -6.16 18.01 -9.17
C ASN A 141 -5.14 17.82 -8.06
N GLN A 142 -3.89 18.29 -8.25
CA GLN A 142 -2.79 18.09 -7.31
C GLN A 142 -1.97 19.36 -7.05
N GLY A 143 -2.64 20.46 -6.73
CA GLY A 143 -1.99 21.67 -6.23
C GLY A 143 -0.91 22.28 -7.13
N GLY A 144 -0.98 22.03 -8.45
CA GLY A 144 -0.03 22.56 -9.41
C GLY A 144 1.21 21.67 -9.64
N MET A 145 1.20 20.43 -9.19
CA MET A 145 2.22 19.43 -9.55
C MET A 145 2.27 19.25 -11.07
N VAL A 146 3.46 19.13 -11.62
CA VAL A 146 3.62 18.87 -13.06
C VAL A 146 3.54 17.38 -13.31
N THR A 147 2.69 16.97 -14.25
CA THR A 147 2.45 15.58 -14.64
C THR A 147 2.48 15.46 -16.16
N TRP A 148 3.15 14.42 -16.67
CA TRP A 148 3.16 14.08 -18.08
C TRP A 148 2.39 12.78 -18.29
N GLY A 149 1.17 12.90 -18.82
CA GLY A 149 0.32 11.78 -19.14
C GLY A 149 0.73 11.08 -20.43
N GLY A 150 0.36 9.80 -20.53
CA GLY A 150 0.65 9.01 -21.71
C GLY A 150 0.23 7.54 -21.55
N SER A 151 0.59 6.72 -22.54
CA SER A 151 0.24 5.28 -22.57
C SER A 151 0.71 4.53 -21.31
N TRP A 152 1.75 5.00 -20.63
CA TRP A 152 2.24 4.46 -19.36
C TRP A 152 1.19 4.51 -18.25
N ASN A 153 0.37 5.54 -18.19
CA ASN A 153 -0.73 5.63 -17.22
C ASN A 153 -1.81 4.57 -17.50
N ILE A 154 -2.15 4.32 -18.77
CA ILE A 154 -3.10 3.26 -19.13
C ILE A 154 -2.54 1.88 -18.76
N MET A 155 -1.26 1.62 -19.08
CA MET A 155 -0.60 0.35 -18.72
C MET A 155 -0.59 0.13 -17.22
N ASN A 156 -0.27 1.16 -16.45
CA ASN A 156 -0.23 1.05 -14.99
C ASN A 156 -1.64 0.96 -14.37
N GLY A 157 -2.62 1.67 -14.90
CA GLY A 157 -4.03 1.53 -14.51
C GLY A 157 -4.54 0.10 -14.71
N ILE A 158 -4.21 -0.53 -15.86
CA ILE A 158 -4.53 -1.95 -16.11
C ILE A 158 -3.79 -2.85 -15.10
N ALA A 159 -2.51 -2.61 -14.83
CA ALA A 159 -1.76 -3.35 -13.82
C ALA A 159 -2.43 -3.28 -12.43
N GLY A 160 -2.92 -2.10 -12.04
CA GLY A 160 -3.67 -1.92 -10.79
C GLY A 160 -4.97 -2.70 -10.74
N ILE A 161 -5.72 -2.76 -11.85
CA ILE A 161 -6.93 -3.60 -11.97
C ILE A 161 -6.58 -5.07 -11.78
N LEU A 162 -5.52 -5.56 -12.43
CA LEU A 162 -5.08 -6.95 -12.28
C LEU A 162 -4.65 -7.27 -10.85
N ASN A 163 -3.93 -6.35 -10.19
CA ASN A 163 -3.53 -6.48 -8.80
C ASN A 163 -4.75 -6.56 -7.86
N LEU A 164 -5.76 -5.71 -8.09
CA LEU A 164 -7.02 -5.72 -7.35
C LEU A 164 -7.77 -7.04 -7.53
N LEU A 165 -7.89 -7.53 -8.76
CA LEU A 165 -8.56 -8.79 -9.07
C LEU A 165 -7.82 -10.02 -8.53
N ALA A 166 -6.53 -9.89 -8.21
CA ALA A 166 -5.72 -10.95 -7.60
C ALA A 166 -5.78 -10.97 -6.07
N ILE A 167 -6.61 -10.14 -5.43
CA ILE A 167 -6.84 -10.20 -3.97
C ILE A 167 -7.67 -11.44 -3.65
N SER A 168 -7.22 -12.25 -2.70
CA SER A 168 -7.92 -13.46 -2.24
C SER A 168 -7.79 -13.70 -0.74
N GLY A 169 -8.50 -14.73 -0.23
CA GLY A 169 -8.52 -15.02 1.18
C GLY A 169 -9.15 -13.90 2.01
N TRP A 170 -10.22 -13.29 1.50
CA TRP A 170 -10.85 -12.10 2.10
C TRP A 170 -11.31 -12.31 3.54
N VAL A 171 -11.60 -13.54 3.92
CA VAL A 171 -11.99 -13.93 5.29
C VAL A 171 -10.87 -14.65 6.04
N GLY A 172 -9.71 -14.83 5.43
CA GLY A 172 -8.55 -15.54 5.96
C GLY A 172 -7.62 -14.68 6.81
N ILE A 173 -8.05 -13.48 7.20
CA ILE A 173 -7.28 -12.59 8.07
C ILE A 173 -7.48 -13.02 9.52
N PHE A 174 -6.37 -13.16 10.26
CA PHE A 174 -6.42 -13.49 11.70
C PHE A 174 -5.41 -12.67 12.51
N VAL A 175 -5.59 -12.65 13.82
CA VAL A 175 -4.69 -11.98 14.76
C VAL A 175 -3.69 -12.98 15.31
N ALA A 176 -2.41 -12.73 15.15
CA ALA A 176 -1.35 -13.63 15.65
C ALA A 176 -1.47 -13.86 17.15
N LYS A 177 -1.26 -15.12 17.55
CA LYS A 177 -1.11 -15.48 18.96
C LYS A 177 0.11 -14.79 19.58
N GLY A 178 0.03 -14.45 20.84
CA GLY A 178 1.12 -13.81 21.59
C GLY A 178 0.98 -12.30 21.73
N LYS A 179 2.05 -11.65 22.21
CA LYS A 179 2.03 -10.24 22.64
C LYS A 179 1.96 -9.23 21.46
N SER A 180 2.46 -9.62 20.29
CA SER A 180 2.54 -8.70 19.13
C SER A 180 1.17 -8.36 18.54
N LYS A 181 0.19 -9.29 18.64
CA LYS A 181 -1.15 -9.16 18.03
C LYS A 181 -1.07 -8.72 16.56
N ALA A 182 -0.08 -9.20 15.81
CA ALA A 182 0.08 -8.89 14.41
C ALA A 182 -1.15 -9.37 13.61
N ILE A 183 -1.57 -8.59 12.64
CA ILE A 183 -2.63 -8.98 11.70
C ILE A 183 -1.97 -9.76 10.58
N ILE A 184 -2.34 -11.02 10.42
CA ILE A 184 -1.79 -11.93 9.41
C ILE A 184 -2.82 -12.13 8.30
N TRP A 185 -2.37 -11.95 7.06
CA TRP A 185 -3.13 -12.26 5.86
C TRP A 185 -2.27 -13.09 4.91
N GLY A 186 -2.40 -14.41 5.03
CA GLY A 186 -1.51 -15.37 4.35
C GLY A 186 -1.66 -15.41 2.84
N ASP A 187 -2.82 -15.06 2.32
CA ASP A 187 -3.09 -15.07 0.87
C ASP A 187 -2.46 -13.88 0.13
N LEU A 188 -2.07 -12.80 0.81
CA LEU A 188 -1.19 -11.80 0.23
C LEU A 188 0.25 -12.36 0.15
N THR A 189 0.48 -13.14 -0.90
CA THR A 189 1.78 -13.78 -1.13
C THR A 189 2.87 -12.75 -1.42
N ILE A 190 4.13 -13.14 -1.26
CA ILE A 190 5.26 -12.24 -1.59
C ILE A 190 5.21 -11.80 -3.07
N TRP A 191 4.72 -12.64 -3.97
CA TRP A 191 4.57 -12.30 -5.38
C TRP A 191 3.51 -11.25 -5.61
N TRP A 192 2.36 -11.34 -4.90
CA TRP A 192 1.34 -10.32 -4.92
C TRP A 192 1.86 -8.99 -4.35
N ILE A 193 2.62 -9.04 -3.25
CA ILE A 193 3.22 -7.85 -2.63
C ILE A 193 4.20 -7.17 -3.60
N ILE A 194 5.07 -7.93 -4.27
CA ILE A 194 5.99 -7.37 -5.28
C ILE A 194 5.22 -6.76 -6.45
N ALA A 195 4.15 -7.42 -6.92
CA ALA A 195 3.29 -6.90 -7.99
C ALA A 195 2.62 -5.57 -7.57
N TYR A 196 2.15 -5.50 -6.33
CA TYR A 196 1.62 -4.29 -5.73
C TYR A 196 2.68 -3.18 -5.62
N ASP A 197 3.87 -3.50 -5.15
CA ASP A 197 4.96 -2.52 -5.00
C ASP A 197 5.38 -1.94 -6.35
N LEU A 198 5.51 -2.77 -7.38
CA LEU A 198 5.81 -2.33 -8.75
C LEU A 198 4.70 -1.44 -9.32
N TRP A 199 3.45 -1.84 -9.16
CA TRP A 199 2.31 -1.05 -9.59
C TRP A 199 2.22 0.29 -8.84
N ASN A 200 2.35 0.26 -7.52
CA ASN A 200 2.23 1.47 -6.70
C ASN A 200 3.41 2.42 -6.91
N PHE A 201 4.62 1.87 -7.11
CA PHE A 201 5.77 2.69 -7.48
C PHE A 201 5.56 3.38 -8.84
N ALA A 202 5.11 2.65 -9.86
CA ALA A 202 4.81 3.21 -11.18
C ALA A 202 3.72 4.29 -11.10
N PHE A 203 2.66 4.06 -10.32
CA PHE A 203 1.63 5.04 -10.05
C PHE A 203 2.20 6.34 -9.47
N VAL A 204 3.01 6.24 -8.40
CA VAL A 204 3.58 7.41 -7.75
C VAL A 204 4.58 8.11 -8.66
N TYR A 205 5.38 7.35 -9.40
CA TYR A 205 6.37 7.89 -10.34
C TYR A 205 5.71 8.68 -11.48
N ASN A 206 4.60 8.17 -12.03
CA ASN A 206 3.91 8.78 -13.17
C ASN A 206 2.95 9.90 -12.77
N CYS A 207 2.26 9.76 -11.63
CA CYS A 207 1.13 10.63 -11.28
C CYS A 207 1.42 11.61 -10.12
N ILE A 208 2.47 11.36 -9.33
CA ILE A 208 2.83 12.16 -8.16
C ILE A 208 4.35 12.36 -8.11
N SER A 209 4.92 12.86 -9.19
CA SER A 209 6.35 12.91 -9.47
C SER A 209 7.19 13.58 -8.37
N ASP A 210 6.70 14.68 -7.79
CA ASP A 210 7.39 15.40 -6.70
C ASP A 210 7.49 14.58 -5.42
N HIS A 211 6.68 13.53 -5.28
CA HIS A 211 6.62 12.68 -4.08
C HIS A 211 7.21 11.28 -4.30
N ALA A 212 7.61 10.92 -5.53
CA ALA A 212 7.95 9.54 -5.90
C ALA A 212 9.12 8.95 -5.09
N TRP A 213 10.11 9.76 -4.74
CA TRP A 213 11.25 9.34 -3.94
C TRP A 213 10.84 8.78 -2.57
N TYR A 214 9.92 9.46 -1.91
CA TYR A 214 9.46 9.06 -0.58
C TYR A 214 8.18 8.23 -0.63
N SER A 215 7.16 8.67 -1.34
CA SER A 215 5.88 7.95 -1.42
C SER A 215 5.97 6.66 -2.23
N GLY A 216 6.86 6.60 -3.22
CA GLY A 216 7.15 5.41 -4.03
C GLY A 216 8.19 4.50 -3.39
N LEU A 217 9.37 5.00 -3.00
CA LEU A 217 10.46 4.15 -2.53
C LEU A 217 10.46 3.97 -1.01
N ALA A 218 10.56 5.08 -0.23
CA ALA A 218 10.66 4.98 1.23
C ALA A 218 9.42 4.32 1.85
N LEU A 219 8.24 4.72 1.39
CA LEU A 219 6.98 4.21 1.90
C LEU A 219 6.80 2.71 1.61
N LEU A 220 7.06 2.26 0.37
CA LEU A 220 6.97 0.84 0.02
C LEU A 220 8.02 0.02 0.74
N ALA A 221 9.27 0.49 0.80
CA ALA A 221 10.33 -0.16 1.55
C ALA A 221 9.96 -0.31 3.05
N SER A 222 9.33 0.71 3.65
CA SER A 222 8.95 0.70 5.07
C SER A 222 7.88 -0.34 5.43
N CYS A 223 7.05 -0.77 4.49
CA CYS A 223 6.05 -1.81 4.72
C CYS A 223 6.49 -3.20 4.22
N THR A 224 7.31 -3.27 3.17
CA THR A 224 7.71 -4.54 2.54
C THR A 224 8.97 -5.13 3.16
N ILE A 225 10.00 -4.32 3.47
CA ILE A 225 11.21 -4.85 4.10
C ILE A 225 10.93 -5.56 5.44
N PRO A 226 10.13 -5.02 6.39
CA PRO A 226 9.86 -5.71 7.65
C PRO A 226 9.28 -7.11 7.49
N VAL A 227 8.43 -7.34 6.48
CA VAL A 227 7.75 -8.65 6.32
C VAL A 227 8.65 -9.73 5.69
N LEU A 228 9.81 -9.37 5.20
CA LEU A 228 10.83 -10.33 4.80
C LEU A 228 11.47 -11.01 6.02
N PHE A 229 11.40 -10.39 7.20
CA PHE A 229 11.90 -10.95 8.45
C PHE A 229 10.84 -11.79 9.18
N LYS A 230 11.27 -12.81 9.91
CA LYS A 230 10.40 -13.76 10.60
C LYS A 230 9.38 -13.10 11.54
N PHE A 231 9.73 -11.99 12.19
CA PHE A 231 8.90 -11.34 13.21
C PHE A 231 7.67 -10.61 12.66
N ALA A 232 7.68 -10.23 11.37
CA ALA A 232 6.60 -9.49 10.72
C ALA A 232 6.00 -10.21 9.51
N ARG A 233 6.44 -11.46 9.26
CA ARG A 233 6.00 -12.25 8.12
C ARG A 233 4.48 -12.41 8.12
N GLY A 234 3.83 -12.16 6.96
CA GLY A 234 2.38 -12.23 6.79
C GLY A 234 1.61 -10.99 7.26
N SER A 235 2.26 -10.02 7.92
CA SER A 235 1.60 -8.80 8.42
C SER A 235 1.77 -7.57 7.50
N TRP A 236 2.01 -7.79 6.21
CA TRP A 236 2.24 -6.71 5.26
C TRP A 236 1.10 -5.69 5.22
N ILE A 237 -0.16 -6.15 5.21
CA ILE A 237 -1.32 -5.24 5.18
C ILE A 237 -1.33 -4.27 6.37
N GLN A 238 -0.92 -4.72 7.54
CA GLN A 238 -0.85 -3.89 8.74
C GLN A 238 0.26 -2.83 8.62
N TYR A 239 1.46 -3.24 8.20
CA TYR A 239 2.55 -2.28 7.95
C TYR A 239 2.15 -1.30 6.85
N ARG A 240 1.57 -1.78 5.74
CA ARG A 240 1.17 -0.92 4.62
C ARG A 240 0.13 0.12 5.03
N ALA A 241 -0.92 -0.27 5.76
CA ALA A 241 -1.94 0.65 6.24
C ALA A 241 -1.34 1.69 7.21
N TYR A 242 -0.53 1.25 8.17
CA TYR A 242 0.03 2.12 9.19
C TYR A 242 1.04 3.11 8.60
N THR A 243 1.97 2.64 7.79
CA THR A 243 2.99 3.52 7.17
C THR A 243 2.37 4.48 6.17
N LEU A 244 1.33 4.07 5.42
CA LEU A 244 0.60 4.96 4.52
C LEU A 244 -0.10 6.07 5.30
N THR A 245 -0.83 5.74 6.37
CA THR A 245 -1.49 6.74 7.22
C THR A 245 -0.50 7.73 7.83
N LEU A 246 0.64 7.23 8.33
CA LEU A 246 1.69 8.08 8.90
C LEU A 246 2.32 8.99 7.85
N TRP A 247 2.63 8.45 6.68
CA TRP A 247 3.27 9.21 5.60
C TRP A 247 2.35 10.27 5.02
N THR A 248 1.09 9.95 4.73
CA THR A 248 0.14 10.94 4.21
C THR A 248 -0.13 12.04 5.23
N ALA A 249 -0.24 11.70 6.52
CA ALA A 249 -0.34 12.71 7.58
C ALA A 249 0.91 13.61 7.64
N PHE A 250 2.10 13.03 7.49
CA PHE A 250 3.35 13.78 7.45
C PHE A 250 3.40 14.75 6.27
N VAL A 251 3.06 14.30 5.06
CA VAL A 251 3.09 15.14 3.85
C VAL A 251 2.07 16.27 3.91
N LEU A 252 0.88 16.03 4.47
CA LEU A 252 -0.12 17.08 4.71
C LEU A 252 0.36 18.10 5.75
N THR A 253 1.17 17.66 6.72
CA THR A 253 1.71 18.52 7.78
C THR A 253 2.92 19.33 7.31
N PHE A 254 3.78 18.74 6.48
CA PHE A 254 5.01 19.30 5.93
C PHE A 254 5.04 19.16 4.41
N PRO A 255 4.16 19.86 3.70
CA PRO A 255 3.92 19.63 2.27
C PRO A 255 5.12 19.97 1.38
N THR A 256 6.01 20.86 1.80
CA THR A 256 7.21 21.24 1.06
C THR A 256 8.40 20.29 1.27
N PHE A 257 8.27 19.29 2.15
CA PHE A 257 9.38 18.37 2.45
C PHE A 257 9.90 17.66 1.21
N THR A 258 9.01 17.23 0.31
CA THR A 258 9.36 16.43 -0.86
C THR A 258 9.86 17.24 -2.06
N ASN A 259 9.56 18.53 -2.13
CA ASN A 259 9.87 19.34 -3.32
C ASN A 259 10.52 20.71 -3.04
N GLY A 260 10.56 21.15 -1.78
CA GLY A 260 11.04 22.49 -1.41
C GLY A 260 12.16 22.49 -0.37
N THR A 261 12.73 21.36 0.00
CA THR A 261 13.80 21.25 1.00
C THR A 261 15.06 20.59 0.42
N VAL A 262 16.15 20.56 1.19
CA VAL A 262 17.37 19.83 0.85
C VAL A 262 17.17 18.32 0.70
N PHE A 263 16.04 17.80 1.19
CA PHE A 263 15.62 16.40 1.06
C PHE A 263 14.85 16.15 -0.25
N ALA A 264 14.49 17.20 -1.00
CA ALA A 264 13.76 17.08 -2.25
C ALA A 264 14.52 16.22 -3.27
N HIS A 265 13.78 15.34 -3.94
CA HIS A 265 14.31 14.50 -5.02
C HIS A 265 13.14 14.09 -5.92
N ARG A 266 12.98 14.78 -7.03
CA ARG A 266 11.84 14.61 -7.93
C ARG A 266 12.11 13.55 -8.99
N SER A 267 11.07 12.84 -9.41
CA SER A 267 11.16 11.97 -10.58
C SER A 267 11.34 12.78 -11.86
N SER A 268 12.01 12.21 -12.84
CA SER A 268 12.14 12.83 -14.15
C SER A 268 10.85 12.68 -14.97
N HIS A 269 10.72 13.51 -16.00
CA HIS A 269 9.70 13.37 -17.05
C HIS A 269 10.25 12.70 -18.31
N ASN A 270 11.18 11.78 -18.15
CA ASN A 270 11.73 11.00 -19.26
C ASN A 270 10.72 9.95 -19.71
N GLU A 271 10.19 10.09 -20.93
CA GLU A 271 9.15 9.19 -21.47
C GLU A 271 9.58 7.71 -21.48
N THR A 272 10.85 7.43 -21.74
CA THR A 272 11.38 6.06 -21.73
C THR A 272 11.31 5.47 -20.32
N ALA A 273 11.66 6.24 -19.29
CA ALA A 273 11.57 5.80 -17.90
C ALA A 273 10.12 5.59 -17.46
N LEU A 274 9.20 6.53 -17.78
CA LEU A 274 7.77 6.42 -17.52
C LEU A 274 7.17 5.15 -18.16
N PHE A 275 7.53 4.90 -19.43
CA PHE A 275 7.09 3.71 -20.16
C PHE A 275 7.64 2.41 -19.56
N LEU A 276 8.95 2.33 -19.30
CA LEU A 276 9.59 1.11 -18.78
C LEU A 276 9.09 0.73 -17.39
N VAL A 277 8.90 1.70 -16.51
CA VAL A 277 8.36 1.47 -15.15
C VAL A 277 6.95 0.88 -15.24
N SER A 278 6.10 1.46 -16.07
CA SER A 278 4.72 0.99 -16.25
C SER A 278 4.64 -0.34 -16.98
N LEU A 279 5.50 -0.56 -17.97
CA LEU A 279 5.58 -1.85 -18.66
C LEU A 279 6.00 -2.97 -17.69
N LEU A 280 7.02 -2.74 -16.86
CA LEU A 280 7.44 -3.69 -15.83
C LEU A 280 6.29 -4.00 -14.85
N SER A 281 5.60 -2.96 -14.38
CA SER A 281 4.41 -3.09 -13.54
C SER A 281 3.35 -3.97 -14.20
N LEU A 282 2.99 -3.69 -15.45
CA LEU A 282 1.98 -4.43 -16.19
C LEU A 282 2.36 -5.90 -16.39
N LEU A 283 3.57 -6.16 -16.87
CA LEU A 283 4.03 -7.53 -17.15
C LEU A 283 4.08 -8.39 -15.88
N PHE A 284 4.54 -7.82 -14.76
CA PHE A 284 4.60 -8.54 -13.50
C PHE A 284 3.19 -8.83 -12.95
N ASN A 285 2.29 -7.86 -12.99
CA ASN A 285 0.89 -8.03 -12.58
C ASN A 285 0.13 -9.02 -13.48
N LEU A 286 0.38 -9.05 -14.79
CA LEU A 286 -0.16 -10.08 -15.69
C LEU A 286 0.31 -11.48 -15.27
N GLY A 287 1.59 -11.65 -14.95
CA GLY A 287 2.13 -12.93 -14.50
C GLY A 287 1.51 -13.40 -13.18
N VAL A 288 1.41 -12.51 -12.20
CA VAL A 288 0.80 -12.82 -10.88
C VAL A 288 -0.69 -13.11 -11.03
N PHE A 289 -1.42 -12.32 -11.80
CA PHE A 289 -2.84 -12.55 -12.06
C PHE A 289 -3.09 -13.87 -12.80
N GLY A 290 -2.30 -14.16 -13.85
CA GLY A 290 -2.38 -15.42 -14.58
C GLY A 290 -2.14 -16.63 -13.67
N TYR A 291 -1.14 -16.56 -12.77
CA TYR A 291 -0.91 -17.58 -11.76
C TYR A 291 -2.08 -17.68 -10.76
N HIS A 292 -2.64 -16.56 -10.36
CA HIS A 292 -3.80 -16.52 -9.46
C HIS A 292 -5.02 -17.23 -10.06
N ILE A 293 -5.37 -16.93 -11.33
CA ILE A 293 -6.45 -17.59 -12.06
C ILE A 293 -6.18 -19.10 -12.21
N TYR A 294 -4.95 -19.47 -12.56
CA TYR A 294 -4.57 -20.89 -12.61
C TYR A 294 -4.83 -21.61 -11.28
N ARG A 295 -4.50 -20.98 -10.15
CA ARG A 295 -4.74 -21.54 -8.81
C ARG A 295 -6.23 -21.70 -8.52
N ILE A 296 -7.03 -20.68 -8.82
CA ILE A 296 -8.50 -20.73 -8.64
C ILE A 296 -9.10 -21.89 -9.42
N ILE A 297 -8.77 -22.02 -10.71
CA ILE A 297 -9.31 -23.05 -11.59
C ILE A 297 -8.84 -24.46 -11.14
N LYS A 298 -7.52 -24.61 -10.90
CA LYS A 298 -6.93 -25.91 -10.55
C LYS A 298 -7.48 -26.47 -9.24
N PHE A 299 -7.63 -25.62 -8.22
CA PHE A 299 -8.04 -26.05 -6.88
C PHE A 299 -9.53 -25.78 -6.61
N ARG A 300 -10.26 -25.18 -7.58
CA ARG A 300 -11.68 -24.84 -7.48
C ARG A 300 -12.02 -24.02 -6.22
N ARG A 301 -11.16 -23.08 -5.87
CA ARG A 301 -11.31 -22.25 -4.68
C ARG A 301 -11.98 -20.92 -5.02
N ASN A 302 -12.90 -20.49 -4.17
CA ASN A 302 -13.51 -19.18 -4.26
C ASN A 302 -12.65 -18.15 -3.50
N PRO A 303 -12.04 -17.13 -4.17
CA PRO A 303 -11.15 -16.18 -3.54
C PRO A 303 -11.80 -15.32 -2.44
N PHE A 304 -13.12 -15.17 -2.45
CA PHE A 304 -13.85 -14.40 -1.44
C PHE A 304 -14.14 -15.17 -0.15
N THR A 305 -14.29 -16.47 -0.22
CA THR A 305 -14.70 -17.31 0.92
C THR A 305 -13.65 -18.32 1.35
N GLN A 306 -12.61 -18.50 0.54
CA GLN A 306 -11.55 -19.48 0.78
C GLN A 306 -10.17 -18.87 0.50
N GLU A 307 -9.17 -19.46 1.11
CA GLU A 307 -7.77 -19.12 0.91
C GLU A 307 -7.21 -19.86 -0.32
N VAL A 308 -6.86 -19.11 -1.36
CA VAL A 308 -6.39 -19.63 -2.65
C VAL A 308 -5.02 -20.30 -2.53
N TYR A 309 -4.18 -19.84 -1.60
CA TYR A 309 -2.80 -20.29 -1.44
C TYR A 309 -2.54 -21.16 -0.21
N SER A 310 -3.59 -21.63 0.46
CA SER A 310 -3.54 -22.36 1.73
C SER A 310 -2.74 -23.67 1.71
N ASP A 311 -2.58 -24.32 0.55
CA ASP A 311 -1.76 -25.53 0.37
C ASP A 311 -0.28 -25.23 0.11
N THR A 312 0.09 -23.96 0.02
CA THR A 312 1.51 -23.59 -0.16
C THR A 312 2.27 -23.74 1.15
N ARG A 313 3.54 -24.16 1.05
CA ARG A 313 4.42 -24.28 2.22
C ARG A 313 4.53 -22.97 3.00
N GLN A 314 4.55 -21.83 2.30
CA GLN A 314 4.62 -20.52 2.92
C GLN A 314 3.39 -20.23 3.77
N TYR A 315 2.19 -20.50 3.25
CA TYR A 315 0.93 -20.30 3.96
C TYR A 315 0.85 -21.22 5.19
N ALA A 316 1.14 -22.51 5.02
CA ALA A 316 1.14 -23.46 6.12
C ALA A 316 2.09 -23.07 7.27
N GLN A 317 3.28 -22.57 6.93
CA GLN A 317 4.23 -22.06 7.92
C GLN A 317 3.71 -20.84 8.68
N LEU A 318 3.03 -19.91 8.00
CA LEU A 318 2.41 -18.75 8.65
C LEU A 318 1.34 -19.17 9.65
N VAL A 319 0.43 -20.06 9.23
CA VAL A 319 -0.64 -20.54 10.09
C VAL A 319 -0.07 -21.33 11.29
N ALA A 320 0.87 -22.23 11.06
CA ALA A 320 1.51 -23.01 12.13
C ALA A 320 2.20 -22.11 13.17
N GLN A 321 2.85 -21.05 12.72
CA GLN A 321 3.61 -20.14 13.59
C GLN A 321 2.72 -19.15 14.35
N PHE A 322 1.74 -18.54 13.68
CA PHE A 322 1.04 -17.37 14.18
C PHE A 322 -0.42 -17.61 14.56
N ALA A 323 -1.11 -18.59 13.97
CA ALA A 323 -2.53 -18.82 14.22
C ALA A 323 -2.76 -19.45 15.60
N SER A 324 -3.88 -19.08 16.25
CA SER A 324 -4.44 -19.80 17.38
C SER A 324 -4.98 -21.16 16.93
N GLU A 325 -5.24 -22.10 17.84
CA GLU A 325 -5.86 -23.39 17.48
C GLU A 325 -7.27 -23.19 16.89
N GLU A 326 -8.01 -22.19 17.38
CA GLU A 326 -9.30 -21.81 16.82
C GLU A 326 -9.18 -21.33 15.37
N ASP A 327 -8.22 -20.43 15.07
CA ASP A 327 -8.00 -19.92 13.71
C ASP A 327 -7.55 -21.03 12.74
N LYS A 328 -6.71 -21.97 13.20
CA LYS A 328 -6.31 -23.15 12.42
C LYS A 328 -7.51 -24.01 12.03
N ASN A 329 -8.38 -24.29 13.00
CA ASN A 329 -9.57 -25.07 12.77
C ASN A 329 -10.57 -24.38 11.84
N LEU A 330 -10.79 -23.07 12.03
CA LEU A 330 -11.67 -22.28 11.17
C LEU A 330 -11.15 -22.22 9.71
N THR A 331 -9.85 -22.02 9.52
CA THR A 331 -9.23 -22.02 8.19
C THR A 331 -9.34 -23.38 7.52
N ALA A 332 -9.03 -24.45 8.25
CA ALA A 332 -9.12 -25.81 7.73
C ALA A 332 -10.57 -26.19 7.37
N ALA A 333 -11.53 -25.81 8.22
CA ALA A 333 -12.95 -26.10 7.99
C ALA A 333 -13.49 -25.40 6.71
N ARG A 334 -13.05 -24.14 6.43
CA ARG A 334 -13.42 -23.44 5.18
C ARG A 334 -12.94 -24.18 3.92
N LEU A 335 -11.88 -24.96 4.04
CA LEU A 335 -11.26 -25.71 2.95
C LEU A 335 -11.74 -27.18 2.88
N GLY A 336 -12.55 -27.63 3.85
CA GLY A 336 -13.00 -29.02 3.94
C GLY A 336 -11.91 -30.01 4.36
N HIS A 337 -10.88 -29.55 5.09
CA HIS A 337 -9.73 -30.33 5.54
C HIS A 337 -9.53 -30.23 7.05
N SER A 338 -8.73 -31.13 7.61
CA SER A 338 -8.20 -30.98 8.97
C SER A 338 -6.94 -30.14 9.00
N PRO A 339 -6.61 -29.47 10.13
CA PRO A 339 -5.36 -28.71 10.27
C PRO A 339 -4.10 -29.55 9.99
N LYS A 340 -4.12 -30.85 10.32
CA LYS A 340 -3.03 -31.78 10.08
C LYS A 340 -2.78 -32.04 8.60
N GLU A 341 -3.84 -32.25 7.81
CA GLU A 341 -3.77 -32.45 6.35
C GLU A 341 -3.18 -31.23 5.65
N LEU A 342 -3.43 -30.02 6.15
CA LEU A 342 -2.91 -28.77 5.61
C LEU A 342 -1.50 -28.42 6.15
N GLY A 343 -0.93 -29.22 7.05
CA GLY A 343 0.37 -28.97 7.63
C GLY A 343 0.42 -27.80 8.60
N TYR A 344 -0.71 -27.45 9.24
CA TYR A 344 -0.83 -26.36 10.20
C TYR A 344 -0.36 -26.74 11.61
N GLU A 345 -0.13 -28.01 11.87
CA GLU A 345 0.47 -28.48 13.11
C GLU A 345 1.99 -28.33 13.07
N PRO A 346 2.65 -27.97 14.18
CA PRO A 346 4.10 -27.99 14.27
C PRO A 346 4.57 -29.42 13.93
N ARG A 347 5.53 -29.57 13.04
CA ARG A 347 6.20 -30.85 12.87
C ARG A 347 6.88 -31.16 14.19
N SER A 348 6.49 -32.27 14.83
CA SER A 348 7.29 -32.87 15.92
C SER A 348 8.70 -33.08 15.37
N ILE A 349 9.64 -32.37 15.92
CA ILE A 349 11.08 -32.54 15.67
C ILE A 349 11.49 -33.88 16.32
#